data_997ea1b976f802dacedfe8e98c1aae10
#
_entry.id   997ea1b976f802dacedfe8e98c1aae10
#
_cell.length_a   1.000
_cell.length_b   1.000
_cell.length_c   1.000
_cell.angle_alpha   90.00
_cell.angle_beta   90.00
_cell.angle_gamma   90.00
#
_symmetry.space_group_name_H-M   'P 1'
#
loop_
_entity.id
_entity.type
_entity.pdbx_description
1 polymer ?
#
loop_
_entity_poly.entity_id
_entity_poly.type
_entity_poly.pdbx_seq_one_letter_code
_entity_poly.pdbx_strand_id
1 'polypeptide(L)'
;MNKYITLSLLGLAALASHAQDFDSKPTLELGNKEQDVKFTIGARMMTDAAYYHSDFTPMHSGAALTDARIRTSMTYRNWYFYADFGFGKGKFDQKNIFLQYAVKDKHEGNHAVKVGYYTDPAGSMARLTSLGSYHFISRAGAANALGTGRELGATYKYTNKHVTAYQGVFAENQYNKVDAGINGVSVAGRWVVRPISTADQTLHFGLNMRYAHLGGGETYNNVLKKSLSLGQSLETYVDENQDFSSCTLDWANNTFDVGAEALYHNKRFFVRGEYRHKLVTKKRDSKTLFEASNDNIDTWGTLSAWEAANPLRTNHFNGGYVETGFLIFGSPYHYDTNEAVLGGLKGKALEVVARYNYTGLNDINKGEYFSAGRNQYYPDGYMADYPYNSSSVGGGNVNSFTVGLNYSFNKYAQVMLNYTLHKVDKDFLPYDKTIHALQARVLFSF
;
A
#
# COMPACT_ATOMS: atom_id res chain seq x y z
N MET A 1 4.32 -14.83 -33.62
CA MET A 1 3.40 -14.30 -32.58
C MET A 1 2.47 -15.43 -32.18
N ASN A 2 2.61 -15.87 -30.96
CA ASN A 2 2.53 -17.28 -30.58
C ASN A 2 1.14 -17.82 -30.31
N LYS A 3 0.92 -19.08 -30.73
CA LYS A 3 -0.30 -19.89 -30.48
C LYS A 3 -0.75 -19.93 -28.99
N TYR A 4 0.13 -19.64 -28.05
CA TYR A 4 -0.14 -19.64 -26.61
C TYR A 4 -0.92 -18.41 -26.12
N ILE A 5 -0.78 -17.26 -26.77
CA ILE A 5 -1.57 -16.05 -26.43
C ILE A 5 -3.02 -16.22 -26.90
N THR A 6 -3.23 -16.90 -28.02
CA THR A 6 -4.56 -17.18 -28.54
C THR A 6 -5.31 -18.20 -27.69
N LEU A 7 -4.62 -19.17 -27.10
CA LEU A 7 -5.22 -20.19 -26.21
C LEU A 7 -5.64 -19.59 -24.85
N SER A 8 -4.88 -18.65 -24.30
CA SER A 8 -5.22 -17.98 -23.04
C SER A 8 -6.40 -17.02 -23.19
N LEU A 9 -6.53 -16.35 -24.33
CA LEU A 9 -7.69 -15.51 -24.64
C LEU A 9 -8.97 -16.32 -24.93
N LEU A 10 -8.85 -17.49 -25.54
CA LEU A 10 -9.97 -18.41 -25.77
C LEU A 10 -10.43 -19.08 -24.48
N GLY A 11 -9.52 -19.38 -23.55
CA GLY A 11 -9.87 -19.87 -22.20
C GLY A 11 -10.65 -18.84 -21.38
N LEU A 12 -10.31 -17.57 -21.47
CA LEU A 12 -11.03 -16.48 -20.84
C LEU A 12 -12.42 -16.24 -21.47
N ALA A 13 -12.55 -16.40 -22.78
CA ALA A 13 -13.84 -16.30 -23.48
C ALA A 13 -14.80 -17.46 -23.13
N ALA A 14 -14.28 -18.68 -22.91
CA ALA A 14 -15.07 -19.84 -22.50
C ALA A 14 -15.61 -19.73 -21.07
N LEU A 15 -14.88 -19.09 -20.15
CA LEU A 15 -15.35 -18.77 -18.79
C LEU A 15 -16.46 -17.70 -18.80
N ALA A 16 -16.45 -16.80 -19.79
CA ALA A 16 -17.44 -15.75 -19.91
C ALA A 16 -18.83 -16.24 -20.37
N SER A 17 -18.90 -17.35 -21.11
CA SER A 17 -20.15 -17.88 -21.69
C SER A 17 -21.05 -18.63 -20.70
N HIS A 18 -20.56 -18.99 -19.51
CA HIS A 18 -21.30 -19.74 -18.49
C HIS A 18 -21.54 -18.96 -17.19
N ALA A 19 -21.26 -17.66 -17.16
CA ALA A 19 -21.60 -16.80 -16.02
C ALA A 19 -23.12 -16.56 -16.01
N GLN A 20 -23.86 -17.47 -15.39
CA GLN A 20 -25.26 -17.22 -15.06
C GLN A 20 -25.36 -16.00 -14.13
N ASP A 21 -26.34 -15.15 -14.37
CA ASP A 21 -26.68 -14.00 -13.54
C ASP A 21 -27.19 -14.49 -12.17
N PHE A 22 -26.27 -14.65 -11.23
CA PHE A 22 -26.62 -14.91 -9.84
C PHE A 22 -26.94 -13.58 -9.15
N ASP A 23 -28.18 -13.21 -9.13
CA ASP A 23 -28.68 -11.97 -8.51
C ASP A 23 -28.62 -11.97 -6.96
N SER A 24 -28.50 -13.12 -6.35
CA SER A 24 -28.29 -13.27 -4.89
C SER A 24 -26.83 -13.48 -4.56
N LYS A 25 -26.30 -12.74 -3.57
CA LYS A 25 -24.97 -13.10 -3.01
C LYS A 25 -25.09 -14.50 -2.41
N PRO A 26 -24.26 -15.48 -2.80
CA PRO A 26 -24.12 -16.71 -2.03
C PRO A 26 -23.25 -16.43 -0.79
N THR A 27 -23.65 -15.48 0.03
CA THR A 27 -23.08 -15.29 1.36
C THR A 27 -23.79 -16.30 2.23
N LEU A 28 -23.07 -17.21 2.84
CA LEU A 28 -23.66 -18.08 3.87
C LEU A 28 -23.99 -17.18 5.06
N GLU A 29 -25.24 -16.72 5.13
CA GLU A 29 -25.75 -15.99 6.27
C GLU A 29 -26.35 -17.00 7.23
N LEU A 30 -25.67 -17.26 8.32
CA LEU A 30 -26.20 -17.97 9.47
C LEU A 30 -26.68 -16.91 10.45
N GLY A 31 -27.98 -16.82 10.68
CA GLY A 31 -28.56 -15.84 11.57
C GLY A 31 -29.72 -16.44 12.37
N ASN A 32 -29.79 -16.13 13.63
CA ASN A 32 -30.99 -16.29 14.43
C ASN A 32 -31.63 -14.91 14.59
N LYS A 33 -32.77 -14.68 13.94
CA LYS A 33 -33.51 -13.41 14.01
C LYS A 33 -33.95 -13.05 15.42
N GLU A 34 -34.17 -14.06 16.27
CA GLU A 34 -34.55 -13.85 17.68
C GLU A 34 -33.40 -13.34 18.54
N GLN A 35 -32.14 -13.56 18.11
CA GLN A 35 -30.94 -13.22 18.87
C GLN A 35 -30.16 -12.03 18.29
N ASP A 36 -30.66 -11.37 17.23
CA ASP A 36 -29.96 -10.26 16.53
C ASP A 36 -28.51 -10.59 16.12
N VAL A 37 -28.20 -11.86 15.87
CA VAL A 37 -26.88 -12.32 15.44
C VAL A 37 -26.88 -12.62 13.95
N LYS A 38 -25.95 -11.98 13.23
CA LYS A 38 -25.69 -12.26 11.82
C LYS A 38 -24.24 -12.65 11.63
N PHE A 39 -24.01 -13.82 11.06
CA PHE A 39 -22.68 -14.30 10.69
C PHE A 39 -22.55 -14.36 9.17
N THR A 40 -21.41 -13.93 8.62
CA THR A 40 -21.16 -13.98 7.17
C THR A 40 -19.81 -14.61 6.86
N ILE A 41 -19.76 -15.38 5.78
CA ILE A 41 -18.52 -15.92 5.20
C ILE A 41 -18.46 -15.45 3.75
N GLY A 42 -17.27 -14.99 3.33
CA GLY A 42 -16.99 -14.61 1.95
C GLY A 42 -15.59 -15.05 1.54
N ALA A 43 -15.35 -15.11 0.26
CA ALA A 43 -14.03 -15.40 -0.29
C ALA A 43 -13.64 -14.45 -1.40
N ARG A 44 -12.33 -14.37 -1.68
CA ARG A 44 -11.78 -13.64 -2.80
C ARG A 44 -10.58 -14.37 -3.36
N MET A 45 -10.48 -14.38 -4.69
CA MET A 45 -9.33 -14.88 -5.44
C MET A 45 -8.90 -13.82 -6.47
N MET A 46 -7.60 -13.60 -6.60
CA MET A 46 -7.00 -12.78 -7.65
C MET A 46 -5.82 -13.53 -8.25
N THR A 47 -5.88 -13.70 -9.57
CA THR A 47 -4.75 -14.21 -10.35
C THR A 47 -4.30 -13.11 -11.29
N ASP A 48 -3.02 -12.80 -11.22
CA ASP A 48 -2.37 -11.77 -12.03
C ASP A 48 -1.36 -12.40 -12.96
N ALA A 49 -1.25 -11.83 -14.16
CA ALA A 49 -0.17 -12.08 -15.09
C ALA A 49 0.49 -10.74 -15.46
N ALA A 50 1.80 -10.74 -15.61
CA ALA A 50 2.56 -9.56 -15.97
C ALA A 50 3.65 -9.90 -16.98
N TYR A 51 3.84 -8.98 -17.92
CA TYR A 51 4.95 -8.97 -18.87
C TYR A 51 5.69 -7.65 -18.74
N TYR A 52 7.00 -7.73 -18.46
CA TYR A 52 7.88 -6.58 -18.35
C TYR A 52 8.82 -6.54 -19.56
N HIS A 53 8.97 -5.36 -20.15
CA HIS A 53 9.83 -5.14 -21.28
C HIS A 53 10.74 -3.95 -21.05
N SER A 54 12.02 -4.20 -21.16
CA SER A 54 13.12 -3.26 -21.34
C SER A 54 14.30 -4.06 -21.89
N ASP A 55 15.35 -3.41 -22.35
CA ASP A 55 16.53 -4.11 -22.88
C ASP A 55 17.26 -4.86 -21.76
N PHE A 56 17.26 -4.30 -20.54
CA PHE A 56 17.88 -4.92 -19.37
C PHE A 56 17.10 -4.63 -18.08
N THR A 57 16.29 -5.60 -17.61
CA THR A 57 15.53 -5.50 -16.38
C THR A 57 15.61 -6.80 -15.57
N PRO A 58 15.76 -6.73 -14.23
CA PRO A 58 15.66 -7.89 -13.36
C PRO A 58 14.21 -8.33 -13.07
N MET A 59 13.21 -7.65 -13.66
CA MET A 59 11.80 -8.00 -13.46
C MET A 59 11.45 -9.29 -14.21
N HIS A 60 10.84 -10.24 -13.50
CA HIS A 60 10.44 -11.54 -14.02
C HIS A 60 8.98 -11.54 -14.47
N SER A 61 8.78 -11.71 -15.78
CA SER A 61 7.45 -11.88 -16.36
C SER A 61 6.87 -13.24 -15.99
N GLY A 62 5.56 -13.30 -15.72
CA GLY A 62 4.91 -14.54 -15.33
C GLY A 62 3.49 -14.34 -14.83
N ALA A 63 2.98 -15.31 -14.09
CA ALA A 63 1.67 -15.27 -13.45
C ALA A 63 1.76 -15.76 -12.01
N ALA A 64 0.89 -15.21 -11.15
CA ALA A 64 0.83 -15.55 -9.74
C ALA A 64 -0.61 -15.50 -9.21
N LEU A 65 -0.92 -16.36 -8.24
CA LEU A 65 -2.11 -16.22 -7.39
C LEU A 65 -1.78 -15.16 -6.34
N THR A 66 -2.05 -13.90 -6.66
CA THR A 66 -1.60 -12.75 -5.87
C THR A 66 -2.41 -12.52 -4.61
N ASP A 67 -3.66 -12.97 -4.60
CA ASP A 67 -4.51 -12.92 -3.41
C ASP A 67 -5.51 -14.08 -3.43
N ALA A 68 -5.60 -14.79 -2.32
CA ALA A 68 -6.65 -15.74 -2.04
C ALA A 68 -7.04 -15.56 -0.58
N ARG A 69 -8.34 -15.33 -0.28
CA ARG A 69 -8.81 -14.99 1.07
C ARG A 69 -10.09 -15.69 1.43
N ILE A 70 -10.19 -15.99 2.72
CA ILE A 70 -11.45 -16.29 3.39
C ILE A 70 -11.70 -15.17 4.38
N ARG A 71 -12.92 -14.65 4.39
CA ARG A 71 -13.38 -13.56 5.25
C ARG A 71 -14.56 -14.02 6.06
N THR A 72 -14.54 -13.67 7.35
CA THR A 72 -15.65 -13.94 8.25
C THR A 72 -16.02 -12.67 8.99
N SER A 73 -17.29 -12.48 9.25
CA SER A 73 -17.74 -11.42 10.13
C SER A 73 -18.94 -11.87 10.97
N MET A 74 -19.08 -11.27 12.14
CA MET A 74 -20.21 -11.45 13.03
C MET A 74 -20.72 -10.08 13.47
N THR A 75 -22.01 -9.86 13.33
CA THR A 75 -22.71 -8.67 13.86
C THR A 75 -23.64 -9.12 14.98
N TYR A 76 -23.54 -8.47 16.12
CA TYR A 76 -24.46 -8.62 17.25
C TYR A 76 -24.79 -7.25 17.83
N ARG A 77 -25.99 -6.76 17.61
CA ARG A 77 -26.42 -5.40 17.96
C ARG A 77 -25.42 -4.34 17.47
N ASN A 78 -24.76 -3.65 18.36
CA ASN A 78 -23.76 -2.60 18.10
C ASN A 78 -22.33 -3.15 17.91
N TRP A 79 -22.13 -4.45 18.09
CA TRP A 79 -20.84 -5.10 17.98
C TRP A 79 -20.65 -5.68 16.58
N TYR A 80 -19.46 -5.50 16.05
CA TYR A 80 -19.03 -6.07 14.78
C TYR A 80 -17.64 -6.69 14.93
N PHE A 81 -17.56 -7.99 14.75
CA PHE A 81 -16.30 -8.72 14.65
C PHE A 81 -15.99 -9.01 13.19
N TYR A 82 -14.73 -8.90 12.82
CA TYR A 82 -14.25 -9.21 11.46
C TYR A 82 -12.91 -9.90 11.53
N ALA A 83 -12.74 -10.97 10.71
CA ALA A 83 -11.47 -11.64 10.50
C ALA A 83 -11.29 -12.01 9.03
N ASP A 84 -10.13 -11.70 8.46
CA ASP A 84 -9.75 -12.17 7.13
C ASP A 84 -8.37 -12.83 7.14
N PHE A 85 -8.24 -13.92 6.36
CA PHE A 85 -7.05 -14.74 6.26
C PHE A 85 -6.67 -14.89 4.80
N GLY A 86 -5.38 -14.68 4.49
CA GLY A 86 -4.83 -14.79 3.15
C GLY A 86 -4.03 -16.06 2.95
N PHE A 87 -4.14 -16.64 1.74
CA PHE A 87 -3.45 -17.86 1.31
C PHE A 87 -2.74 -17.66 -0.04
N GLY A 88 -2.59 -16.40 -0.48
CA GLY A 88 -1.93 -16.06 -1.73
C GLY A 88 -0.44 -16.41 -1.73
N LYS A 89 0.12 -16.72 -2.90
CA LYS A 89 1.55 -17.02 -3.07
C LYS A 89 2.07 -18.16 -2.19
N GLY A 90 1.19 -19.12 -1.84
CA GLY A 90 1.55 -20.27 -1.01
C GLY A 90 1.89 -19.93 0.45
N LYS A 91 1.54 -18.75 0.93
CA LYS A 91 1.78 -18.32 2.31
C LYS A 91 0.46 -18.08 3.04
N PHE A 92 0.39 -18.51 4.30
CA PHE A 92 -0.67 -18.07 5.20
C PHE A 92 -0.34 -16.68 5.74
N ASP A 93 -1.31 -15.78 5.70
CA ASP A 93 -1.12 -14.40 6.13
C ASP A 93 -2.40 -13.90 6.84
N GLN A 94 -2.24 -13.47 8.06
CA GLN A 94 -3.31 -12.79 8.80
C GLN A 94 -3.48 -11.38 8.23
N LYS A 95 -4.71 -11.03 7.89
CA LYS A 95 -5.03 -9.72 7.34
C LYS A 95 -5.67 -8.84 8.42
N ASN A 96 -6.94 -8.51 8.31
CA ASN A 96 -7.61 -7.72 9.33
C ASN A 96 -8.30 -8.64 10.35
N ILE A 97 -8.04 -8.44 11.63
CA ILE A 97 -8.75 -9.11 12.72
C ILE A 97 -9.06 -8.05 13.76
N PHE A 98 -10.34 -7.71 13.93
CA PHE A 98 -10.73 -6.65 14.85
C PHE A 98 -12.14 -6.82 15.41
N LEU A 99 -12.37 -6.19 16.53
CA LEU A 99 -13.68 -5.96 17.13
C LEU A 99 -14.00 -4.48 17.07
N GLN A 100 -15.23 -4.15 16.69
CA GLN A 100 -15.74 -2.78 16.65
C GLN A 100 -17.04 -2.68 17.41
N TYR A 101 -17.20 -1.60 18.17
CA TYR A 101 -18.45 -1.18 18.75
C TYR A 101 -18.87 0.14 18.12
N ALA A 102 -20.13 0.25 17.67
CA ALA A 102 -20.61 1.44 16.99
C ALA A 102 -21.98 1.85 17.51
N VAL A 103 -22.17 3.15 17.69
CA VAL A 103 -23.45 3.75 18.11
C VAL A 103 -23.77 4.96 17.24
N LYS A 104 -25.05 5.18 16.99
CA LYS A 104 -25.54 6.40 16.35
C LYS A 104 -25.95 7.42 17.40
N ASP A 105 -25.61 8.67 17.17
CA ASP A 105 -26.14 9.77 17.95
C ASP A 105 -27.50 10.25 17.42
N LYS A 106 -28.12 11.19 18.11
CA LYS A 106 -29.41 11.78 17.73
C LYS A 106 -29.35 12.64 16.44
N HIS A 107 -28.18 12.95 15.94
CA HIS A 107 -27.93 13.73 14.72
C HIS A 107 -27.44 12.85 13.55
N GLU A 108 -27.72 11.54 13.62
CA GLU A 108 -27.30 10.53 12.62
C GLU A 108 -25.78 10.39 12.49
N GLY A 109 -24.99 10.97 13.38
CA GLY A 109 -23.57 10.71 13.46
C GLY A 109 -23.29 9.30 14.00
N ASN A 110 -22.35 8.59 13.36
CA ASN A 110 -21.95 7.27 13.80
C ASN A 110 -20.60 7.37 14.53
N HIS A 111 -20.58 6.93 15.78
CA HIS A 111 -19.39 6.82 16.61
C HIS A 111 -18.97 5.36 16.69
N ALA A 112 -17.72 5.06 16.38
CA ALA A 112 -17.21 3.70 16.45
C ALA A 112 -15.84 3.66 17.14
N VAL A 113 -15.66 2.66 17.98
CA VAL A 113 -14.36 2.28 18.54
C VAL A 113 -13.99 0.92 17.95
N LYS A 114 -12.80 0.83 17.37
CA LYS A 114 -12.27 -0.38 16.75
C LYS A 114 -10.96 -0.76 17.44
N VAL A 115 -10.81 -2.02 17.83
CA VAL A 115 -9.60 -2.58 18.47
C VAL A 115 -9.21 -3.85 17.77
N GLY A 116 -7.92 -4.03 17.47
CA GLY A 116 -7.40 -5.22 16.82
C GLY A 116 -6.26 -4.92 15.84
N TYR A 117 -6.05 -5.82 14.90
CA TYR A 117 -5.06 -5.71 13.84
C TYR A 117 -5.75 -5.37 12.52
N TYR A 118 -5.48 -4.21 11.97
CA TYR A 118 -6.14 -3.72 10.76
C TYR A 118 -5.34 -2.58 10.11
N THR A 119 -5.73 -2.18 8.88
CA THR A 119 -5.09 -1.09 8.15
C THR A 119 -5.23 0.23 8.91
N ASP A 120 -4.11 0.89 9.19
CA ASP A 120 -4.08 2.24 9.77
C ASP A 120 -4.83 3.23 8.85
N PRO A 121 -5.86 3.94 9.38
CA PRO A 121 -6.65 4.88 8.58
C PRO A 121 -5.86 6.07 8.04
N ALA A 122 -4.78 6.47 8.69
CA ALA A 122 -3.90 7.55 8.23
C ALA A 122 -2.87 7.08 7.21
N GLY A 123 -2.82 5.77 6.94
CA GLY A 123 -1.82 5.17 6.07
C GLY A 123 -1.92 5.61 4.61
N SER A 124 -3.11 5.74 4.04
CA SER A 124 -3.42 6.21 2.68
C SER A 124 -4.87 5.87 2.33
N MET A 125 -5.56 6.74 1.61
CA MET A 125 -6.88 6.46 1.03
C MET A 125 -6.84 5.21 0.13
N ALA A 126 -5.78 5.06 -0.68
CA ALA A 126 -5.59 3.89 -1.53
C ALA A 126 -5.43 2.59 -0.73
N ARG A 127 -4.82 2.63 0.46
CA ARG A 127 -4.65 1.45 1.32
C ARG A 127 -5.92 1.06 2.06
N LEU A 128 -6.79 2.01 2.38
CA LEU A 128 -8.11 1.74 2.95
C LEU A 128 -9.05 1.07 1.94
N THR A 129 -8.90 1.38 0.64
CA THR A 129 -9.67 0.72 -0.40
C THR A 129 -9.20 -0.74 -0.56
N SER A 130 -10.14 -1.68 -0.45
CA SER A 130 -9.87 -3.09 -0.72
C SER A 130 -9.37 -3.28 -2.16
N LEU A 131 -8.38 -4.14 -2.39
CA LEU A 131 -7.93 -4.47 -3.75
C LEU A 131 -9.04 -5.05 -4.64
N GLY A 132 -10.05 -5.70 -4.06
CA GLY A 132 -11.23 -6.19 -4.79
C GLY A 132 -12.20 -5.08 -5.22
N SER A 133 -11.99 -3.86 -4.73
CA SER A 133 -12.77 -2.67 -5.10
C SER A 133 -11.89 -1.57 -5.69
N TYR A 134 -10.61 -1.88 -5.94
CA TYR A 134 -9.66 -0.92 -6.49
C TYR A 134 -9.73 -0.92 -8.02
N HIS A 135 -9.60 0.26 -8.63
CA HIS A 135 -9.80 0.46 -10.06
C HIS A 135 -8.55 0.16 -10.91
N PHE A 136 -7.44 -0.19 -10.28
CA PHE A 136 -6.18 -0.62 -10.91
C PHE A 136 -5.72 -1.96 -10.33
N ILE A 137 -4.90 -2.70 -11.07
CA ILE A 137 -4.35 -3.98 -10.63
C ILE A 137 -3.50 -3.78 -9.36
N SER A 138 -2.70 -2.73 -9.30
CA SER A 138 -1.93 -2.38 -8.11
C SER A 138 -2.27 -0.98 -7.61
N ARG A 139 -2.07 -0.74 -6.31
CA ARG A 139 -2.06 0.61 -5.76
C ARG A 139 -0.91 1.41 -6.34
N ALA A 140 -1.04 2.73 -6.32
CA ALA A 140 0.02 3.65 -6.71
C ALA A 140 1.31 3.39 -5.91
N GLY A 141 2.46 3.51 -6.56
CA GLY A 141 3.76 3.28 -5.94
C GLY A 141 4.00 4.13 -4.71
N ALA A 142 3.61 5.40 -4.73
CA ALA A 142 3.69 6.31 -3.57
C ALA A 142 2.89 5.80 -2.36
N ALA A 143 1.68 5.26 -2.58
CA ALA A 143 0.88 4.67 -1.52
C ALA A 143 1.49 3.38 -0.96
N ASN A 144 2.21 2.62 -1.79
CA ASN A 144 2.91 1.42 -1.37
C ASN A 144 4.20 1.73 -0.59
N ALA A 145 5.00 2.69 -1.07
CA ALA A 145 6.29 3.04 -0.47
C ALA A 145 6.16 3.86 0.83
N LEU A 146 5.22 4.82 0.86
CA LEU A 146 5.13 5.80 1.95
C LEU A 146 3.94 5.57 2.89
N GLY A 147 2.93 4.81 2.44
CA GLY A 147 1.75 4.54 3.25
C GLY A 147 1.99 3.46 4.30
N THR A 148 1.28 3.58 5.43
CA THR A 148 1.32 2.59 6.51
C THR A 148 0.46 1.37 6.17
N GLY A 149 0.86 0.21 6.67
CA GLY A 149 0.16 -1.06 6.49
C GLY A 149 -0.89 -1.34 7.56
N ARG A 150 -0.98 -2.62 7.93
CA ARG A 150 -1.79 -3.08 9.07
C ARG A 150 -0.96 -3.04 10.32
N GLU A 151 -1.60 -2.63 11.40
CA GLU A 151 -1.00 -2.50 12.73
C GLU A 151 -1.99 -2.94 13.80
N LEU A 152 -1.48 -3.37 14.94
CA LEU A 152 -2.27 -3.63 16.13
C LEU A 152 -2.55 -2.29 16.84
N GLY A 153 -3.82 -1.98 17.07
CA GLY A 153 -4.14 -0.72 17.71
C GLY A 153 -5.61 -0.55 18.05
N ALA A 154 -5.90 0.67 18.47
CA ALA A 154 -7.26 1.12 18.77
C ALA A 154 -7.54 2.45 18.06
N THR A 155 -8.72 2.55 17.44
CA THR A 155 -9.14 3.74 16.70
C THR A 155 -10.55 4.16 17.13
N TYR A 156 -10.72 5.44 17.40
CA TYR A 156 -12.02 6.08 17.43
C TYR A 156 -12.33 6.69 16.07
N LYS A 157 -13.56 6.48 15.59
CA LYS A 157 -14.07 7.04 14.34
C LYS A 157 -15.40 7.75 14.59
N TYR A 158 -15.51 8.96 14.09
CA TYR A 158 -16.77 9.65 13.89
C TYR A 158 -17.06 9.78 12.40
N THR A 159 -18.28 9.51 11.97
CA THR A 159 -18.71 9.74 10.59
C THR A 159 -20.15 10.17 10.50
N ASN A 160 -20.42 11.14 9.63
CA ASN A 160 -21.76 11.54 9.21
C ASN A 160 -21.75 11.80 7.68
N LYS A 161 -22.79 12.39 7.15
CA LYS A 161 -22.91 12.71 5.73
C LYS A 161 -21.74 13.57 5.20
N HIS A 162 -21.25 14.51 5.99
CA HIS A 162 -20.29 15.54 5.56
C HIS A 162 -18.88 15.38 6.13
N VAL A 163 -18.70 14.61 7.19
CA VAL A 163 -17.43 14.49 7.89
C VAL A 163 -17.12 13.04 8.19
N THR A 164 -15.85 12.66 8.07
CA THR A 164 -15.30 11.44 8.67
C THR A 164 -14.00 11.81 9.39
N ALA A 165 -13.87 11.43 10.66
CA ALA A 165 -12.69 11.67 11.45
C ALA A 165 -12.25 10.38 12.14
N TYR A 166 -10.98 10.01 11.95
CA TYR A 166 -10.33 8.91 12.64
C TYR A 166 -9.22 9.45 13.53
N GLN A 167 -9.08 8.84 14.71
CA GLN A 167 -7.95 9.06 15.60
C GLN A 167 -7.60 7.73 16.26
N GLY A 168 -6.32 7.38 16.31
CA GLY A 168 -5.91 6.09 16.83
C GLY A 168 -4.50 6.06 17.37
N VAL A 169 -4.25 5.00 18.14
CA VAL A 169 -2.93 4.64 18.65
C VAL A 169 -2.62 3.21 18.22
N PHE A 170 -1.38 2.97 17.85
CA PHE A 170 -0.96 1.67 17.30
C PHE A 170 0.40 1.27 17.86
N ALA A 171 0.65 -0.04 17.90
CA ALA A 171 1.96 -0.61 18.14
C ALA A 171 2.74 -0.69 16.83
N GLU A 172 3.98 -0.18 16.82
CA GLU A 172 4.83 -0.15 15.62
C GLU A 172 5.35 -1.52 15.19
N ASN A 173 5.35 -2.49 16.06
CA ASN A 173 5.72 -3.85 15.72
C ASN A 173 4.48 -4.66 15.31
N GLN A 174 4.63 -5.54 14.33
CA GLN A 174 3.57 -6.47 13.99
C GLN A 174 3.27 -7.36 15.21
N TYR A 175 2.00 -7.57 15.50
CA TYR A 175 1.52 -8.25 16.69
C TYR A 175 2.01 -9.71 16.84
N ASN A 176 2.42 -10.35 15.76
CA ASN A 176 2.93 -11.72 15.73
C ASN A 176 4.46 -11.82 15.76
N LYS A 177 5.16 -10.70 15.87
CA LYS A 177 6.61 -10.69 16.09
C LYS A 177 6.88 -10.65 17.58
N VAL A 178 7.34 -11.80 18.10
CA VAL A 178 7.71 -11.98 19.51
C VAL A 178 9.20 -11.69 19.71
N ASP A 179 9.85 -11.02 18.77
CA ASP A 179 11.27 -10.72 18.87
C ASP A 179 11.55 -9.79 20.05
N ALA A 180 12.63 -10.09 20.74
CA ALA A 180 13.13 -9.24 21.81
C ALA A 180 13.35 -7.83 21.29
N GLY A 181 12.63 -6.90 21.82
CA GLY A 181 12.73 -5.51 21.43
C GLY A 181 11.70 -4.66 22.14
N ILE A 182 11.92 -3.36 22.18
CA ILE A 182 10.95 -2.42 22.70
C ILE A 182 9.93 -2.14 21.58
N ASN A 183 8.68 -2.41 21.86
CA ASN A 183 7.62 -2.02 20.95
C ASN A 183 7.62 -0.50 20.78
N GLY A 184 7.55 -0.06 19.53
CA GLY A 184 7.28 1.32 19.21
C GLY A 184 5.79 1.63 19.37
N VAL A 185 5.48 2.90 19.29
CA VAL A 185 4.10 3.40 19.37
C VAL A 185 3.88 4.48 18.34
N SER A 186 2.71 4.50 17.72
CA SER A 186 2.29 5.58 16.85
C SER A 186 0.95 6.16 17.24
N VAL A 187 0.77 7.42 16.89
CA VAL A 187 -0.50 8.14 16.97
C VAL A 187 -0.84 8.61 15.55
N ALA A 188 -2.04 8.34 15.12
CA ALA A 188 -2.48 8.61 13.75
C ALA A 188 -3.87 9.25 13.72
N GLY A 189 -4.08 10.12 12.74
CA GLY A 189 -5.38 10.75 12.47
C GLY A 189 -5.62 10.93 10.98
N ARG A 190 -6.89 10.84 10.58
CA ARG A 190 -7.37 11.18 9.23
C ARG A 190 -8.70 11.90 9.35
N TRP A 191 -8.77 13.06 8.72
CA TRP A 191 -9.95 13.93 8.76
C TRP A 191 -10.38 14.24 7.33
N VAL A 192 -11.64 13.98 7.05
CA VAL A 192 -12.23 14.14 5.72
C VAL A 192 -13.47 15.02 5.84
N VAL A 193 -13.57 15.98 4.94
CA VAL A 193 -14.77 16.80 4.75
C VAL A 193 -15.35 16.57 3.36
N ARG A 194 -16.67 16.52 3.27
CA ARG A 194 -17.42 16.32 2.02
C ARG A 194 -18.36 17.49 1.79
N PRO A 195 -17.89 18.59 1.17
CA PRO A 195 -18.76 19.74 0.84
C PRO A 195 -19.95 19.37 -0.04
N ILE A 196 -19.74 18.43 -0.95
CA ILE A 196 -20.80 17.81 -1.75
C ILE A 196 -20.89 16.33 -1.37
N SER A 197 -22.08 15.89 -0.96
CA SER A 197 -22.33 14.50 -0.58
C SER A 197 -23.75 14.10 -0.96
N THR A 198 -23.92 13.61 -2.18
CA THR A 198 -25.18 13.11 -2.72
C THR A 198 -25.00 11.68 -3.23
N ALA A 199 -26.08 11.02 -3.65
CA ALA A 199 -26.00 9.69 -4.24
C ALA A 199 -25.16 9.66 -5.52
N ASP A 200 -25.22 10.71 -6.32
CA ASP A 200 -24.59 10.81 -7.65
C ASP A 200 -23.25 11.53 -7.64
N GLN A 201 -22.98 12.33 -6.61
CA GLN A 201 -21.82 13.20 -6.54
C GLN A 201 -21.23 13.26 -5.13
N THR A 202 -19.93 13.17 -5.04
CA THR A 202 -19.18 13.49 -3.81
C THR A 202 -17.94 14.29 -4.16
N LEU A 203 -17.75 15.39 -3.44
CA LEU A 203 -16.47 16.11 -3.37
C LEU A 203 -15.90 15.91 -1.98
N HIS A 204 -14.69 15.38 -1.91
CA HIS A 204 -14.01 14.99 -0.69
C HIS A 204 -12.65 15.66 -0.63
N PHE A 205 -12.33 16.25 0.50
CA PHE A 205 -10.98 16.69 0.86
C PHE A 205 -10.60 16.07 2.18
N GLY A 206 -9.37 15.60 2.29
CA GLY A 206 -8.87 14.99 3.52
C GLY A 206 -7.43 15.38 3.84
N LEU A 207 -7.13 15.30 5.12
CA LEU A 207 -5.80 15.44 5.70
C LEU A 207 -5.54 14.22 6.57
N ASN A 208 -4.33 13.68 6.50
CA ASN A 208 -3.89 12.62 7.39
C ASN A 208 -2.51 12.95 7.98
N MET A 209 -2.32 12.55 9.23
CA MET A 209 -1.08 12.77 9.97
C MET A 209 -0.78 11.55 10.81
N ARG A 210 0.50 11.22 10.92
CA ARG A 210 0.98 10.13 11.77
C ARG A 210 2.33 10.47 12.35
N TYR A 211 2.48 10.27 13.63
CA TYR A 211 3.76 10.27 14.32
C TYR A 211 4.02 8.87 14.88
N ALA A 212 5.22 8.35 14.65
CA ALA A 212 5.64 7.08 15.21
C ALA A 212 6.99 7.20 15.89
N HIS A 213 7.07 6.66 17.11
CA HIS A 213 8.32 6.25 17.73
C HIS A 213 8.54 4.79 17.36
N LEU A 214 9.57 4.52 16.56
CA LEU A 214 9.78 3.20 15.97
C LEU A 214 10.18 2.17 17.05
N GLY A 215 9.67 0.97 16.91
CA GLY A 215 10.12 -0.20 17.66
C GLY A 215 11.50 -0.65 17.20
N GLY A 216 12.15 -1.48 17.97
CA GLY A 216 13.45 -2.05 17.63
C GLY A 216 13.37 -3.57 17.50
N GLY A 217 14.10 -4.13 16.54
CA GLY A 217 14.13 -5.55 16.24
C GLY A 217 15.42 -6.25 16.61
N GLU A 218 16.52 -5.55 16.66
CA GLU A 218 17.84 -6.13 16.96
C GLU A 218 18.49 -5.38 18.11
N THR A 219 19.08 -6.14 19.04
CA THR A 219 19.93 -5.57 20.07
C THR A 219 21.38 -5.76 19.64
N TYR A 220 22.09 -4.65 19.53
CA TYR A 220 23.49 -4.62 19.18
C TYR A 220 24.25 -4.04 20.36
N ASN A 221 25.08 -4.84 21.03
CA ASN A 221 25.79 -4.45 22.24
C ASN A 221 24.93 -3.67 23.27
N ASN A 222 23.77 -4.22 23.63
CA ASN A 222 22.78 -3.62 24.51
C ASN A 222 22.12 -2.31 24.01
N VAL A 223 22.39 -1.90 22.79
CA VAL A 223 21.70 -0.79 22.12
C VAL A 223 20.73 -1.32 21.06
N LEU A 224 19.49 -0.93 21.17
CA LEU A 224 18.45 -1.34 20.24
C LEU A 224 18.66 -0.66 18.88
N LYS A 225 19.01 -1.44 17.85
CA LYS A 225 19.09 -0.99 16.48
C LYS A 225 17.68 -0.93 15.90
N LYS A 226 17.30 0.23 15.44
CA LYS A 226 16.04 0.48 14.74
C LYS A 226 16.35 0.76 13.29
N SER A 227 15.64 0.11 12.38
CA SER A 227 15.76 0.34 10.94
C SER A 227 14.40 0.53 10.32
N LEU A 228 14.30 1.40 9.34
CA LEU A 228 13.09 1.63 8.56
C LEU A 228 13.38 1.35 7.09
N SER A 229 12.63 0.43 6.50
CA SER A 229 12.68 0.17 5.06
C SER A 229 11.48 0.80 4.36
N LEU A 230 11.74 1.50 3.27
CA LEU A 230 10.74 2.05 2.36
C LEU A 230 10.96 1.44 0.98
N GLY A 231 9.89 1.14 0.26
CA GLY A 231 10.02 0.58 -1.07
C GLY A 231 8.71 0.23 -1.75
N GLN A 232 8.80 0.00 -3.06
CA GLN A 232 7.70 -0.46 -3.90
C GLN A 232 8.23 -1.31 -5.07
N SER A 233 7.37 -2.19 -5.60
CA SER A 233 7.67 -3.13 -6.68
C SER A 233 7.03 -2.69 -8.01
N LEU A 234 7.39 -1.52 -8.54
CA LEU A 234 6.89 -0.99 -9.82
C LEU A 234 5.39 -1.27 -10.09
N GLU A 235 4.56 -1.06 -9.07
CA GLU A 235 3.08 -1.18 -9.17
C GLU A 235 2.58 -2.55 -9.65
N THR A 236 3.26 -3.65 -9.25
CA THR A 236 2.89 -5.02 -9.58
C THR A 236 2.82 -5.92 -8.34
N TYR A 237 2.13 -7.06 -8.46
CA TYR A 237 2.08 -8.13 -7.45
C TYR A 237 2.60 -9.47 -8.00
N VAL A 238 3.03 -9.53 -9.27
CA VAL A 238 3.62 -10.73 -9.87
C VAL A 238 5.08 -10.86 -9.47
N ASP A 239 5.85 -9.80 -9.68
CA ASP A 239 7.23 -9.70 -9.21
C ASP A 239 7.33 -8.61 -8.13
N GLU A 240 7.79 -8.99 -6.94
CA GLU A 240 7.93 -8.08 -5.79
C GLU A 240 9.34 -7.47 -5.67
N ASN A 241 10.12 -7.51 -6.75
CA ASN A 241 11.42 -6.86 -6.81
C ASN A 241 11.29 -5.35 -6.50
N GLN A 242 12.11 -4.86 -5.59
CA GLN A 242 12.14 -3.46 -5.14
C GLN A 242 13.45 -2.74 -5.48
N ASP A 243 14.31 -3.31 -6.31
CA ASP A 243 15.62 -2.74 -6.64
C ASP A 243 15.52 -1.33 -7.23
N PHE A 244 14.46 -1.07 -7.99
CA PHE A 244 14.22 0.23 -8.62
C PHE A 244 13.81 1.33 -7.65
N SER A 245 13.19 0.98 -6.52
CA SER A 245 12.64 1.98 -5.61
C SER A 245 12.57 1.41 -4.19
N SER A 246 13.69 1.48 -3.48
CA SER A 246 13.77 1.10 -2.07
C SER A 246 14.97 1.71 -1.38
N CYS A 247 14.84 1.92 -0.08
CA CYS A 247 15.94 2.26 0.81
C CYS A 247 15.71 1.71 2.21
N THR A 248 16.80 1.45 2.93
CA THR A 248 16.77 1.12 4.35
C THR A 248 17.55 2.19 5.11
N LEU A 249 16.95 2.72 6.16
CA LEU A 249 17.48 3.75 7.00
C LEU A 249 17.83 3.14 8.36
N ASP A 250 19.10 2.92 8.61
CA ASP A 250 19.60 2.47 9.91
C ASP A 250 19.55 3.60 10.94
N TRP A 251 19.42 3.22 12.20
CA TRP A 251 19.31 4.10 13.34
C TRP A 251 18.11 5.05 13.28
N ALA A 252 17.09 4.70 12.48
CA ALA A 252 15.83 5.43 12.44
C ALA A 252 15.18 5.42 13.84
N ASN A 253 14.67 6.57 14.27
CA ASN A 253 14.10 6.71 15.62
C ASN A 253 12.62 7.08 15.59
N ASN A 254 12.27 8.14 14.87
CA ASN A 254 10.89 8.58 14.74
C ASN A 254 10.55 8.84 13.27
N THR A 255 9.27 8.68 12.94
CA THR A 255 8.73 9.16 11.67
C THR A 255 7.62 10.16 11.92
N PHE A 256 7.50 11.12 11.01
CA PHE A 256 6.37 12.01 10.91
C PHE A 256 5.86 12.02 9.49
N ASP A 257 4.60 11.64 9.32
CA ASP A 257 3.92 11.56 8.03
C ASP A 257 2.81 12.61 7.97
N VAL A 258 2.74 13.32 6.85
CA VAL A 258 1.62 14.20 6.51
C VAL A 258 1.14 13.85 5.12
N GLY A 259 -0.16 13.76 4.94
CA GLY A 259 -0.77 13.51 3.65
C GLY A 259 -2.00 14.37 3.42
N ALA A 260 -2.18 14.82 2.19
CA ALA A 260 -3.39 15.47 1.72
C ALA A 260 -4.05 14.60 0.65
N GLU A 261 -5.37 14.54 0.65
CA GLU A 261 -6.14 13.74 -0.28
C GLU A 261 -7.34 14.52 -0.82
N ALA A 262 -7.69 14.24 -2.06
CA ALA A 262 -8.89 14.78 -2.70
C ALA A 262 -9.55 13.71 -3.56
N LEU A 263 -10.89 13.72 -3.61
CA LEU A 263 -11.68 12.84 -4.45
C LEU A 263 -12.92 13.58 -4.93
N TYR A 264 -13.18 13.47 -6.21
CA TYR A 264 -14.46 13.86 -6.82
C TYR A 264 -15.00 12.72 -7.66
N HIS A 265 -16.27 12.42 -7.52
CA HIS A 265 -16.98 11.59 -8.49
C HIS A 265 -18.32 12.20 -8.86
N ASN A 266 -18.73 11.93 -10.08
CA ASN A 266 -20.03 12.27 -10.61
C ASN A 266 -20.49 11.15 -11.54
N LYS A 267 -21.51 10.38 -11.14
CA LYS A 267 -22.08 9.26 -11.89
C LYS A 267 -21.04 8.37 -12.58
N ARG A 268 -20.59 8.76 -13.80
CA ARG A 268 -19.72 7.95 -14.67
C ARG A 268 -18.24 8.35 -14.63
N PHE A 269 -17.89 9.38 -13.88
CA PHE A 269 -16.53 9.91 -13.83
C PHE A 269 -16.05 10.00 -12.39
N PHE A 270 -14.78 9.69 -12.17
CA PHE A 270 -14.10 10.06 -10.93
C PHE A 270 -12.70 10.60 -11.21
N VAL A 271 -12.23 11.43 -10.30
CA VAL A 271 -10.83 11.79 -10.13
C VAL A 271 -10.50 11.76 -8.65
N ARG A 272 -9.36 11.17 -8.29
CA ARG A 272 -8.85 11.17 -6.93
C ARG A 272 -7.33 11.25 -6.91
N GLY A 273 -6.78 11.74 -5.81
CA GLY A 273 -5.34 11.80 -5.64
C GLY A 273 -4.94 11.95 -4.19
N GLU A 274 -3.70 11.62 -3.90
CA GLU A 274 -3.05 11.84 -2.63
C GLU A 274 -1.65 12.38 -2.86
N TYR A 275 -1.19 13.23 -1.95
CA TYR A 275 0.19 13.59 -1.76
C TYR A 275 0.61 13.22 -0.34
N ARG A 276 1.82 12.70 -0.19
CA ARG A 276 2.38 12.30 1.10
C ARG A 276 3.80 12.81 1.25
N HIS A 277 4.11 13.23 2.46
CA HIS A 277 5.47 13.59 2.88
C HIS A 277 5.81 12.84 4.15
N LYS A 278 6.97 12.21 4.17
CA LYS A 278 7.48 11.43 5.30
C LYS A 278 8.83 11.95 5.74
N LEU A 279 8.95 12.29 7.02
CA LEU A 279 10.18 12.63 7.70
C LEU A 279 10.65 11.42 8.50
N VAL A 280 11.96 11.13 8.47
CA VAL A 280 12.57 10.08 9.29
C VAL A 280 13.72 10.69 10.06
N THR A 281 13.60 10.75 11.37
CA THR A 281 14.68 11.21 12.24
C THR A 281 15.52 10.03 12.71
N LYS A 282 16.82 10.23 12.90
CA LYS A 282 17.72 9.22 13.42
C LYS A 282 18.08 9.51 14.89
N LYS A 283 18.49 8.47 15.63
CA LYS A 283 18.99 8.63 16.99
C LYS A 283 20.28 9.46 16.95
N ARG A 284 20.38 10.47 17.82
CA ARG A 284 21.47 11.46 17.75
C ARG A 284 22.66 11.19 18.67
N ASP A 285 22.57 10.22 19.54
CA ASP A 285 23.67 9.85 20.43
C ASP A 285 24.67 8.95 19.69
N SER A 286 25.53 9.59 18.89
CA SER A 286 26.50 8.90 18.05
C SER A 286 27.55 8.11 18.86
N LYS A 287 27.93 8.59 20.02
CA LYS A 287 28.89 7.89 20.88
C LYS A 287 28.34 6.52 21.32
N THR A 288 27.15 6.48 21.89
CA THR A 288 26.48 5.22 22.26
C THR A 288 26.28 4.28 21.07
N LEU A 289 25.92 4.83 19.90
CA LEU A 289 25.73 4.04 18.69
C LEU A 289 27.06 3.50 18.16
N PHE A 290 28.12 4.29 18.19
CA PHE A 290 29.48 3.87 17.84
C PHE A 290 29.98 2.75 18.76
N GLU A 291 29.86 2.93 20.08
CA GLU A 291 30.25 1.92 21.07
C GLU A 291 29.47 0.62 20.85
N ALA A 292 28.17 0.70 20.54
CA ALA A 292 27.37 -0.47 20.24
C ALA A 292 27.72 -1.11 18.88
N SER A 293 28.12 -0.34 17.91
CA SER A 293 28.46 -0.82 16.55
C SER A 293 29.87 -1.38 16.48
N ASN A 294 30.68 -1.15 17.50
CA ASN A 294 32.12 -1.42 17.47
C ASN A 294 32.46 -2.79 18.07
N ASP A 295 31.81 -3.86 17.58
CA ASP A 295 32.23 -5.22 17.89
C ASP A 295 33.65 -5.54 17.36
N ASN A 296 34.09 -4.75 16.39
CA ASN A 296 35.44 -4.76 15.84
C ASN A 296 35.98 -3.33 15.80
N ILE A 297 36.77 -2.95 16.78
CA ILE A 297 37.59 -1.72 16.78
C ILE A 297 38.31 -1.57 15.44
N ASP A 298 38.61 -2.68 14.77
CA ASP A 298 39.29 -2.73 13.47
C ASP A 298 38.44 -2.23 12.31
N THR A 299 37.09 -2.18 12.41
CA THR A 299 36.21 -1.77 11.29
C THR A 299 36.11 -0.25 11.16
N TRP A 300 35.96 0.47 12.26
CA TRP A 300 35.70 1.90 12.23
C TRP A 300 36.83 2.75 12.82
N GLY A 301 37.64 2.16 13.69
CA GLY A 301 38.80 2.80 14.33
C GLY A 301 38.46 3.95 15.27
N THR A 302 37.70 4.95 14.82
CA THR A 302 37.36 6.17 15.58
C THR A 302 35.91 6.54 15.47
N LEU A 303 35.36 7.22 16.49
CA LEU A 303 34.02 7.79 16.47
C LEU A 303 33.83 8.73 15.25
N SER A 304 34.84 9.54 14.92
CA SER A 304 34.72 10.46 13.77
C SER A 304 34.60 9.73 12.44
N ALA A 305 35.30 8.61 12.25
CA ALA A 305 35.15 7.78 11.06
C ALA A 305 33.77 7.13 10.98
N TRP A 306 33.25 6.66 12.13
CA TRP A 306 31.91 6.09 12.20
C TRP A 306 30.82 7.13 11.91
N GLU A 307 30.91 8.34 12.52
CA GLU A 307 29.97 9.45 12.26
C GLU A 307 29.95 9.86 10.79
N ALA A 308 31.10 9.87 10.16
CA ALA A 308 31.22 10.18 8.76
C ALA A 308 30.51 9.13 7.86
N ALA A 309 30.62 7.86 8.22
CA ALA A 309 29.97 6.76 7.50
C ALA A 309 28.47 6.56 7.88
N ASN A 310 28.05 7.05 9.05
CA ASN A 310 26.68 6.91 9.57
C ASN A 310 26.06 8.27 9.92
N PRO A 311 25.86 9.16 8.95
CA PRO A 311 25.36 10.49 9.22
C PRO A 311 23.93 10.43 9.78
N LEU A 312 23.73 11.04 10.96
CA LEU A 312 22.48 11.02 11.73
C LEU A 312 21.57 12.21 11.39
N ARG A 313 21.38 12.49 10.10
CA ARG A 313 20.48 13.56 9.66
C ARG A 313 19.03 13.09 9.53
N THR A 314 18.10 14.03 9.50
CA THR A 314 16.71 13.78 9.14
C THR A 314 16.62 13.57 7.63
N ASN A 315 15.92 12.50 7.23
CA ASN A 315 15.65 12.21 5.84
C ASN A 315 14.21 12.58 5.46
N HIS A 316 14.03 12.96 4.20
CA HIS A 316 12.78 13.47 3.64
C HIS A 316 12.38 12.66 2.41
N PHE A 317 11.18 12.11 2.42
CA PHE A 317 10.63 11.37 1.29
C PHE A 317 9.25 11.91 0.95
N ASN A 318 8.91 11.89 -0.33
CA ASN A 318 7.60 12.34 -0.76
C ASN A 318 7.11 11.56 -1.97
N GLY A 319 5.81 11.63 -2.20
CA GLY A 319 5.21 11.00 -3.35
C GLY A 319 3.72 11.30 -3.42
N GLY A 320 3.17 11.04 -4.57
CA GLY A 320 1.75 11.27 -4.78
C GLY A 320 1.26 10.65 -6.06
N TYR A 321 -0.04 10.59 -6.20
CA TYR A 321 -0.68 10.09 -7.41
C TYR A 321 -1.96 10.85 -7.71
N VAL A 322 -2.37 10.79 -8.98
CA VAL A 322 -3.69 11.17 -9.46
C VAL A 322 -4.24 10.03 -10.29
N GLU A 323 -5.46 9.62 -9.98
CA GLU A 323 -6.21 8.56 -10.67
C GLU A 323 -7.52 9.11 -11.19
N THR A 324 -7.90 8.69 -12.38
CA THR A 324 -9.19 9.01 -12.98
C THR A 324 -9.79 7.78 -13.64
N GLY A 325 -11.12 7.74 -13.72
CA GLY A 325 -11.85 6.68 -14.41
C GLY A 325 -13.14 7.18 -15.02
N PHE A 326 -13.52 6.50 -16.09
CA PHE A 326 -14.77 6.77 -16.80
C PHE A 326 -15.48 5.46 -17.13
N LEU A 327 -16.77 5.38 -16.75
CA LEU A 327 -17.66 4.27 -17.09
C LEU A 327 -18.22 4.44 -18.50
N ILE A 328 -17.82 3.55 -19.41
CA ILE A 328 -18.42 3.46 -20.74
C ILE A 328 -19.88 2.98 -20.59
N PHE A 329 -20.09 1.95 -19.76
CA PHE A 329 -21.39 1.53 -19.27
C PHE A 329 -21.28 0.90 -17.90
N GLY A 330 -22.41 0.78 -17.19
CA GLY A 330 -22.50 0.19 -15.86
C GLY A 330 -23.26 1.08 -14.88
N SER A 331 -23.40 0.60 -13.64
CA SER A 331 -23.97 1.37 -12.55
C SER A 331 -23.07 2.54 -12.19
N PRO A 332 -23.61 3.70 -11.82
CA PRO A 332 -22.83 4.85 -11.39
C PRO A 332 -21.83 4.51 -10.28
N TYR A 333 -20.70 5.23 -10.24
CA TYR A 333 -19.78 5.19 -9.13
C TYR A 333 -20.50 5.51 -7.82
N HIS A 334 -20.03 4.92 -6.75
CA HIS A 334 -20.56 5.18 -5.42
C HIS A 334 -19.43 5.46 -4.45
N TYR A 335 -19.72 6.26 -3.45
CA TYR A 335 -18.81 6.62 -2.38
C TYR A 335 -19.17 5.85 -1.11
N ASP A 336 -18.18 5.22 -0.50
CA ASP A 336 -18.31 4.63 0.82
C ASP A 336 -18.09 5.71 1.88
N THR A 337 -19.17 6.23 2.43
CA THR A 337 -19.14 7.26 3.46
C THR A 337 -18.49 6.76 4.75
N ASN A 338 -18.60 5.47 5.04
CA ASN A 338 -18.08 4.89 6.27
C ASN A 338 -16.54 4.86 6.28
N GLU A 339 -15.92 4.45 5.18
CA GLU A 339 -14.46 4.42 5.05
C GLU A 339 -13.90 5.68 4.36
N ALA A 340 -14.77 6.54 3.87
CA ALA A 340 -14.44 7.75 3.12
C ALA A 340 -13.53 7.47 1.91
N VAL A 341 -13.97 6.55 1.04
CA VAL A 341 -13.27 6.13 -0.17
C VAL A 341 -14.23 5.88 -1.33
N LEU A 342 -13.72 5.83 -2.55
CA LEU A 342 -14.49 5.40 -3.73
C LEU A 342 -14.71 3.89 -3.66
N GLY A 343 -15.95 3.45 -3.89
CA GLY A 343 -16.30 2.04 -3.99
C GLY A 343 -15.95 1.44 -5.35
N GLY A 344 -15.88 0.10 -5.42
CA GLY A 344 -15.60 -0.63 -6.65
C GLY A 344 -16.79 -0.68 -7.62
N LEU A 345 -16.55 -1.28 -8.79
CA LEU A 345 -17.60 -1.48 -9.81
C LEU A 345 -18.74 -2.35 -9.28
N LYS A 346 -19.96 -2.03 -9.67
CA LYS A 346 -21.17 -2.78 -9.31
C LYS A 346 -21.81 -3.40 -10.55
N GLY A 347 -22.05 -4.71 -10.50
CA GLY A 347 -22.70 -5.42 -11.58
C GLY A 347 -21.90 -5.43 -12.88
N LYS A 348 -22.58 -5.53 -14.01
CA LYS A 348 -21.95 -5.51 -15.33
C LYS A 348 -21.50 -4.09 -15.68
N ALA A 349 -20.20 -3.90 -15.96
CA ALA A 349 -19.64 -2.58 -16.23
C ALA A 349 -18.39 -2.67 -17.11
N LEU A 350 -18.13 -1.59 -17.85
CA LEU A 350 -16.88 -1.37 -18.58
C LEU A 350 -16.35 0.01 -18.20
N GLU A 351 -15.12 0.03 -17.73
CA GLU A 351 -14.43 1.22 -17.23
C GLU A 351 -13.08 1.39 -17.92
N VAL A 352 -12.75 2.63 -18.26
CA VAL A 352 -11.39 3.04 -18.66
C VAL A 352 -10.79 3.86 -17.54
N VAL A 353 -9.53 3.61 -17.20
CA VAL A 353 -8.83 4.30 -16.11
C VAL A 353 -7.48 4.82 -16.57
N ALA A 354 -7.03 5.90 -15.94
CA ALA A 354 -5.68 6.42 -16.11
C ALA A 354 -5.12 6.88 -14.75
N ARG A 355 -3.80 6.71 -14.55
CA ARG A 355 -3.09 7.15 -13.35
C ARG A 355 -1.72 7.73 -13.72
N TYR A 356 -1.38 8.82 -13.05
CA TYR A 356 0.01 9.26 -12.88
C TYR A 356 0.42 9.06 -11.42
N ASN A 357 1.63 8.54 -11.21
CA ASN A 357 2.22 8.37 -9.88
C ASN A 357 3.67 8.85 -9.88
N TYR A 358 4.04 9.53 -8.81
CA TYR A 358 5.41 9.85 -8.45
C TYR A 358 5.74 9.24 -7.09
N THR A 359 6.84 8.48 -7.02
CA THR A 359 7.39 7.96 -5.76
C THR A 359 8.81 8.48 -5.63
N GLY A 360 9.09 9.28 -4.61
CA GLY A 360 10.39 9.90 -4.38
C GLY A 360 11.06 9.31 -3.14
N LEU A 361 12.05 8.45 -3.35
CA LEU A 361 12.89 7.86 -2.29
C LEU A 361 14.35 8.31 -2.39
N ASN A 362 14.67 9.25 -3.27
CA ASN A 362 15.95 9.94 -3.27
C ASN A 362 15.89 11.14 -2.31
N ASP A 363 16.83 11.18 -1.37
CA ASP A 363 17.09 12.32 -0.48
C ASP A 363 18.57 12.66 -0.55
N ILE A 364 18.96 13.29 -1.66
CA ILE A 364 20.35 13.54 -2.05
C ILE A 364 20.74 14.97 -1.70
N ASN A 365 21.88 15.13 -1.02
CA ASN A 365 22.44 16.44 -0.70
C ASN A 365 22.87 17.18 -1.97
N LYS A 366 22.80 18.50 -1.92
CA LYS A 366 23.27 19.34 -3.02
C LYS A 366 24.75 19.08 -3.33
N GLY A 367 25.02 18.71 -4.56
CA GLY A 367 26.40 18.42 -5.04
C GLY A 367 26.87 16.98 -4.82
N GLU A 368 26.04 16.13 -4.18
CA GLU A 368 26.27 14.71 -4.11
C GLU A 368 25.47 13.97 -5.19
N TYR A 369 25.95 12.81 -5.60
CA TYR A 369 25.28 11.93 -6.55
C TYR A 369 25.70 10.50 -6.31
N PHE A 370 24.88 9.55 -6.77
CA PHE A 370 25.22 8.13 -6.80
C PHE A 370 25.41 7.71 -8.25
N SER A 371 26.53 7.09 -8.57
CA SER A 371 26.80 6.55 -9.90
C SER A 371 27.09 5.07 -9.84
N ALA A 372 26.66 4.33 -10.87
CA ALA A 372 27.10 2.96 -11.07
C ALA A 372 28.47 3.00 -11.73
N GLY A 373 29.45 2.36 -11.11
CA GLY A 373 30.82 2.26 -11.61
C GLY A 373 31.28 0.80 -11.70
N ARG A 374 32.20 0.52 -12.62
CA ARG A 374 32.96 -0.74 -12.58
C ARG A 374 34.05 -0.60 -11.53
N ASN A 375 34.15 -1.58 -10.66
CA ASN A 375 35.25 -1.61 -9.72
C ASN A 375 36.15 -2.82 -10.01
N GLN A 376 37.38 -2.77 -9.50
CA GLN A 376 38.39 -3.82 -9.74
C GLN A 376 37.98 -5.21 -9.24
N TYR A 377 37.06 -5.29 -8.28
CA TYR A 377 36.59 -6.55 -7.70
C TYR A 377 35.37 -7.13 -8.44
N TYR A 378 34.72 -6.32 -9.25
CA TYR A 378 33.56 -6.72 -10.07
C TYR A 378 33.70 -6.18 -11.48
N PRO A 379 34.69 -6.70 -12.26
CA PRO A 379 34.99 -6.20 -13.61
C PRO A 379 33.79 -6.33 -14.57
N ASP A 380 32.92 -7.32 -14.34
CA ASP A 380 31.69 -7.58 -15.10
C ASP A 380 30.44 -7.09 -14.37
N GLY A 381 30.57 -6.53 -13.16
CA GLY A 381 29.49 -6.04 -12.32
C GLY A 381 29.56 -4.55 -12.10
N TYR A 382 28.45 -4.00 -11.65
CA TYR A 382 28.37 -2.62 -11.20
C TYR A 382 28.31 -2.59 -9.68
N MET A 383 29.21 -1.81 -9.06
CA MET A 383 29.01 -1.38 -7.70
C MET A 383 28.48 0.04 -7.71
N ALA A 384 27.52 0.31 -6.81
CA ALA A 384 27.15 1.68 -6.53
C ALA A 384 28.33 2.34 -5.77
N ASP A 385 28.97 3.31 -6.42
CA ASP A 385 29.91 4.20 -5.73
C ASP A 385 29.08 5.16 -4.87
N TYR A 386 28.84 4.75 -3.62
CA TYR A 386 28.35 5.71 -2.63
C TYR A 386 29.50 6.66 -2.33
N PRO A 387 29.28 7.98 -2.38
CA PRO A 387 30.27 8.90 -1.84
C PRO A 387 30.57 8.48 -0.40
N TYR A 388 31.77 8.08 -0.15
CA TYR A 388 32.23 7.78 1.20
C TYR A 388 31.95 9.02 2.05
N ASN A 389 31.22 8.87 3.15
CA ASN A 389 30.74 9.97 4.01
C ASN A 389 29.50 10.71 3.53
N SER A 390 28.73 10.18 2.59
CA SER A 390 27.50 10.82 2.19
C SER A 390 26.37 10.55 3.19
N SER A 391 25.62 11.60 3.53
CA SER A 391 24.35 11.49 4.22
C SER A 391 23.18 11.29 3.27
N SER A 392 23.44 11.26 1.97
CA SER A 392 22.43 11.11 0.93
C SER A 392 21.84 9.70 0.93
N VAL A 393 20.57 9.60 0.54
CA VAL A 393 19.85 8.35 0.35
C VAL A 393 19.41 8.24 -1.09
N GLY A 394 19.93 7.25 -1.80
CA GLY A 394 19.60 6.96 -3.19
C GLY A 394 18.57 5.84 -3.30
N GLY A 395 17.37 6.02 -2.76
CA GLY A 395 16.31 5.01 -2.80
C GLY A 395 15.63 4.84 -4.18
N GLY A 396 15.84 5.79 -5.09
CA GLY A 396 15.25 5.84 -6.42
C GLY A 396 13.94 6.62 -6.46
N ASN A 397 13.83 7.52 -7.44
CA ASN A 397 12.56 8.17 -7.76
C ASN A 397 11.92 7.45 -8.96
N VAL A 398 10.61 7.25 -8.90
CA VAL A 398 9.86 6.57 -9.97
C VAL A 398 8.68 7.42 -10.39
N ASN A 399 8.62 7.75 -11.69
CA ASN A 399 7.45 8.30 -12.34
C ASN A 399 6.75 7.17 -13.09
N SER A 400 5.44 6.99 -12.87
CA SER A 400 4.65 5.96 -13.56
C SER A 400 3.44 6.57 -14.22
N PHE A 401 3.15 6.15 -15.45
CA PHE A 401 1.91 6.46 -16.14
C PHE A 401 1.20 5.16 -16.50
N THR A 402 -0.01 4.97 -16.00
CA THR A 402 -0.81 3.75 -16.23
C THR A 402 -2.11 4.10 -16.96
N VAL A 403 -2.45 3.29 -17.96
CA VAL A 403 -3.79 3.24 -18.54
C VAL A 403 -4.36 1.85 -18.37
N GLY A 404 -5.67 1.73 -18.19
CA GLY A 404 -6.29 0.44 -17.94
C GLY A 404 -7.72 0.34 -18.44
N LEU A 405 -8.14 -0.91 -18.60
CA LEU A 405 -9.49 -1.31 -18.97
C LEU A 405 -9.99 -2.35 -17.96
N ASN A 406 -11.13 -2.09 -17.34
CA ASN A 406 -11.76 -2.98 -16.38
C ASN A 406 -13.12 -3.44 -16.90
N TYR A 407 -13.31 -4.75 -17.01
CA TYR A 407 -14.60 -5.33 -17.36
C TYR A 407 -15.12 -6.17 -16.20
N SER A 408 -16.24 -5.73 -15.63
CA SER A 408 -16.98 -6.47 -14.61
C SER A 408 -18.12 -7.23 -15.29
N PHE A 409 -18.13 -8.55 -15.18
CA PHE A 409 -19.21 -9.40 -15.71
C PHE A 409 -20.48 -9.29 -14.85
N ASN A 410 -20.24 -9.24 -13.54
CA ASN A 410 -21.27 -9.13 -12.51
C ASN A 410 -20.60 -8.67 -11.20
N LYS A 411 -21.31 -8.71 -10.08
CA LYS A 411 -20.79 -8.33 -8.76
C LYS A 411 -19.70 -9.26 -8.20
N TYR A 412 -19.40 -10.40 -8.85
CA TYR A 412 -18.46 -11.42 -8.38
C TYR A 412 -17.19 -11.52 -9.21
N ALA A 413 -17.30 -11.33 -10.53
CA ALA A 413 -16.23 -11.60 -11.47
C ALA A 413 -15.85 -10.35 -12.26
N GLN A 414 -14.54 -10.07 -12.33
CA GLN A 414 -13.95 -8.95 -13.04
C GLN A 414 -12.66 -9.35 -13.72
N VAL A 415 -12.40 -8.78 -14.89
CA VAL A 415 -11.11 -8.82 -15.58
C VAL A 415 -10.57 -7.42 -15.71
N MET A 416 -9.29 -7.24 -15.47
CA MET A 416 -8.60 -5.96 -15.57
C MET A 416 -7.37 -6.11 -16.45
N LEU A 417 -7.09 -5.08 -17.23
CA LEU A 417 -5.90 -4.96 -18.06
C LEU A 417 -5.26 -3.59 -17.79
N ASN A 418 -3.98 -3.56 -17.44
CA ASN A 418 -3.23 -2.33 -17.23
C ASN A 418 -1.96 -2.34 -18.08
N TYR A 419 -1.66 -1.21 -18.70
CA TYR A 419 -0.35 -0.92 -19.26
C TYR A 419 0.26 0.23 -18.46
N THR A 420 1.50 0.04 -18.01
CA THR A 420 2.23 1.04 -17.23
C THR A 420 3.59 1.31 -17.86
N LEU A 421 3.92 2.58 -18.02
CA LEU A 421 5.25 3.07 -18.33
C LEU A 421 5.90 3.60 -17.06
N HIS A 422 7.02 3.03 -16.64
CA HIS A 422 7.82 3.50 -15.52
C HIS A 422 9.08 4.20 -16.04
N LYS A 423 9.40 5.35 -15.43
CA LYS A 423 10.69 6.04 -15.56
C LYS A 423 11.34 6.14 -14.19
N VAL A 424 12.54 5.59 -14.08
CA VAL A 424 13.30 5.45 -12.83
C VAL A 424 14.48 6.42 -12.85
N ASP A 425 14.64 7.15 -11.75
CA ASP A 425 15.81 7.98 -11.45
C ASP A 425 16.55 7.34 -10.26
N LYS A 426 17.48 6.46 -10.59
CA LYS A 426 18.37 5.76 -9.67
C LYS A 426 19.66 5.43 -10.40
N ASP A 427 20.56 6.41 -10.48
CA ASP A 427 21.70 6.42 -11.41
C ASP A 427 22.69 5.28 -11.20
N PHE A 428 22.85 4.81 -9.98
CA PHE A 428 23.80 3.72 -9.66
C PHE A 428 23.30 2.32 -10.04
N LEU A 429 22.03 2.15 -10.48
CA LEU A 429 21.57 0.86 -10.97
C LEU A 429 22.03 0.61 -12.40
N PRO A 430 22.54 -0.62 -12.69
CA PRO A 430 22.95 -1.00 -14.05
C PRO A 430 21.77 -1.28 -14.98
N TYR A 431 20.55 -1.24 -14.48
CA TYR A 431 19.34 -1.59 -15.22
C TYR A 431 18.82 -0.44 -16.07
N ASP A 432 17.98 -0.75 -17.06
CA ASP A 432 17.27 0.25 -17.82
C ASP A 432 16.37 1.10 -16.92
N LYS A 433 16.31 2.38 -17.22
CA LYS A 433 15.52 3.37 -16.47
C LYS A 433 14.09 3.52 -16.99
N THR A 434 13.78 2.88 -18.11
CA THR A 434 12.44 2.89 -18.72
C THR A 434 11.94 1.45 -18.83
N ILE A 435 10.87 1.14 -18.10
CA ILE A 435 10.29 -0.19 -18.05
C ILE A 435 8.82 -0.10 -18.46
N HIS A 436 8.43 -0.97 -19.40
CA HIS A 436 7.06 -1.15 -19.84
C HIS A 436 6.48 -2.38 -19.15
N ALA A 437 5.33 -2.24 -18.50
CA ALA A 437 4.63 -3.34 -17.84
C ALA A 437 3.23 -3.51 -18.42
N LEU A 438 2.93 -4.68 -18.98
CA LEU A 438 1.58 -5.09 -19.36
C LEU A 438 1.09 -6.09 -18.33
N GLN A 439 -0.03 -5.80 -17.67
CA GLN A 439 -0.55 -6.62 -16.59
C GLN A 439 -2.02 -6.97 -16.83
N ALA A 440 -2.41 -8.17 -16.48
CA ALA A 440 -3.79 -8.63 -16.51
C ALA A 440 -4.16 -9.25 -15.15
N ARG A 441 -5.40 -9.07 -14.71
CA ARG A 441 -5.98 -9.67 -13.50
C ARG A 441 -7.31 -10.31 -13.80
N VAL A 442 -7.51 -11.50 -13.24
CA VAL A 442 -8.83 -12.09 -13.03
C VAL A 442 -9.15 -12.02 -11.54
N LEU A 443 -10.28 -11.43 -11.22
CA LEU A 443 -10.77 -11.29 -9.85
C LEU A 443 -12.10 -12.02 -9.70
N PHE A 444 -12.20 -12.81 -8.64
CA PHE A 444 -13.45 -13.42 -8.18
C PHE A 444 -13.64 -13.12 -6.69
N SER A 445 -14.83 -12.67 -6.30
CA SER A 445 -15.12 -12.34 -4.89
C SER A 445 -16.62 -12.45 -4.57
N PHE A 446 -16.94 -13.03 -3.44
CA PHE A 446 -18.31 -13.12 -2.91
C PHE A 446 -18.34 -12.89 -1.41
#